data_1c86303d12fd113c78cc2c13308735e1
#
_entry.id   1c86303d12fd113c78cc2c13308735e1
#
_cell.length_a   1.000
_cell.length_b   1.000
_cell.length_c   1.000
_cell.angle_alpha   90.00
_cell.angle_beta   90.00
_cell.angle_gamma   90.00
#
_symmetry.space_group_name_H-M   'P 1'
#
loop_
_entity.id
_entity.type
_entity.pdbx_description
1 polymer ?
#
loop_
_entity_poly.entity_id
_entity_poly.type
_entity_poly.pdbx_seq_one_letter_code
_entity_poly.pdbx_strand_id
1 'polypeptide(L)'
;MANDFPITIHHNPGCGTSRNTLQLLRDRGHAPKVVEYLKTGWNRAELERLLARMGLRPRDILRSRGTPAEALGLLKDGVSDDAILAAMTEHPILVERPIVETPKGARLCRPVEKVEEIL
;
A
#
# COMPACT_ATOMS: atom_id res chain seq x y z
N MET A 1 0.65 -20.50 -19.37
CA MET A 1 -0.35 -19.47 -19.66
C MET A 1 0.05 -18.17 -19.00
N ALA A 2 0.02 -17.12 -19.75
CA ALA A 2 0.20 -15.80 -19.14
C ALA A 2 -0.96 -15.55 -18.16
N ASN A 3 -0.66 -14.82 -17.10
CA ASN A 3 -1.65 -14.41 -16.15
C ASN A 3 -2.37 -13.18 -16.72
N ASP A 4 -3.59 -13.37 -17.24
CA ASP A 4 -4.37 -12.31 -17.85
C ASP A 4 -4.89 -11.28 -16.84
N PHE A 5 -4.78 -11.58 -15.55
CA PHE A 5 -5.22 -10.68 -14.50
C PHE A 5 -4.11 -10.60 -13.43
N PRO A 6 -3.00 -9.92 -13.74
CA PRO A 6 -1.86 -9.84 -12.82
C PRO A 6 -2.22 -8.99 -11.59
N ILE A 7 -1.94 -9.54 -10.42
CA ILE A 7 -2.19 -8.86 -9.16
C ILE A 7 -0.88 -8.71 -8.41
N THR A 8 -0.64 -7.54 -7.85
CA THR A 8 0.47 -7.28 -6.94
C THR A 8 -0.10 -6.84 -5.61
N ILE A 9 0.35 -7.44 -4.53
CA ILE A 9 0.03 -7.01 -3.17
C ILE A 9 1.30 -6.51 -2.49
N HIS A 10 1.26 -5.26 -2.05
CA HIS A 10 2.31 -4.67 -1.23
C HIS A 10 1.97 -5.00 0.22
N HIS A 11 2.69 -5.95 0.76
CA HIS A 11 2.30 -6.77 1.89
C HIS A 11 3.18 -6.56 3.11
N ASN A 12 2.56 -6.57 4.29
CA ASN A 12 3.26 -6.67 5.56
C ASN A 12 2.80 -7.94 6.26
N PRO A 13 3.64 -8.98 6.36
CA PRO A 13 3.23 -10.25 6.98
C PRO A 13 2.92 -10.12 8.47
N GLY A 14 3.37 -9.05 9.12
CA GLY A 14 3.04 -8.76 10.51
C GLY A 14 1.66 -8.12 10.72
N CYS A 15 0.96 -7.76 9.64
CA CYS A 15 -0.32 -7.07 9.71
C CYS A 15 -1.48 -8.02 9.40
N GLY A 16 -2.45 -8.13 10.32
CA GLY A 16 -3.60 -9.00 10.15
C GLY A 16 -4.44 -8.66 8.93
N THR A 17 -4.71 -7.38 8.70
CA THR A 17 -5.45 -6.92 7.52
C THR A 17 -4.74 -7.32 6.23
N SER A 18 -3.41 -7.19 6.20
CA SER A 18 -2.61 -7.56 5.05
C SER A 18 -2.66 -9.07 4.79
N ARG A 19 -2.51 -9.87 5.85
CA ARG A 19 -2.62 -11.34 5.73
C ARG A 19 -4.00 -11.77 5.24
N ASN A 20 -5.06 -11.15 5.77
CA ASN A 20 -6.43 -11.49 5.39
C ASN A 20 -6.70 -11.12 3.93
N THR A 21 -6.17 -10.01 3.45
CA THR A 21 -6.31 -9.61 2.05
C THR A 21 -5.62 -10.61 1.13
N LEU A 22 -4.40 -11.00 1.47
CA LEU A 22 -3.65 -12.00 0.70
C LEU A 22 -4.40 -13.33 0.65
N GLN A 23 -4.96 -13.77 1.78
CA GLN A 23 -5.73 -15.01 1.85
C GLN A 23 -6.98 -14.92 0.98
N LEU A 24 -7.69 -13.79 1.02
CA LEU A 24 -8.86 -13.59 0.17
C LEU A 24 -8.52 -13.72 -1.31
N LEU A 25 -7.42 -13.13 -1.75
CA LEU A 25 -6.98 -13.23 -3.14
C LEU A 25 -6.70 -14.68 -3.53
N ARG A 26 -6.03 -15.42 -2.67
CA ARG A 26 -5.74 -16.85 -2.90
C ARG A 26 -7.02 -17.69 -2.93
N ASP A 27 -7.95 -17.42 -2.02
CA ASP A 27 -9.23 -18.13 -1.95
C ASP A 27 -10.06 -17.90 -3.22
N ARG A 28 -9.87 -16.75 -3.89
CA ARG A 28 -10.52 -16.44 -5.17
C ARG A 28 -9.77 -17.02 -6.38
N GLY A 29 -8.74 -17.84 -6.13
CA GLY A 29 -7.98 -18.49 -7.20
C GLY A 29 -6.89 -17.64 -7.82
N HIS A 30 -6.56 -16.50 -7.22
CA HIS A 30 -5.47 -15.67 -7.71
C HIS A 30 -4.13 -16.09 -7.13
N ALA A 31 -3.06 -15.83 -7.88
CA ALA A 31 -1.68 -16.05 -7.44
C ALA A 31 -0.95 -14.70 -7.49
N PRO A 32 -1.18 -13.82 -6.50
CA PRO A 32 -0.62 -12.48 -6.55
C PRO A 32 0.89 -12.48 -6.36
N LYS A 33 1.55 -11.52 -7.00
CA LYS A 33 2.94 -11.21 -6.68
C LYS A 33 2.95 -10.51 -5.32
N VAL A 34 3.68 -11.09 -4.38
CA VAL A 34 3.79 -10.53 -3.02
C VAL A 34 5.06 -9.70 -2.93
N VAL A 35 4.91 -8.42 -2.63
CA VAL A 35 6.03 -7.51 -2.41
C VAL A 35 6.04 -7.13 -0.93
N GLU A 36 7.04 -7.61 -0.20
CA GLU A 36 7.22 -7.24 1.21
C GLU A 36 7.98 -5.91 1.27
N TYR A 37 7.24 -4.82 1.22
CA TYR A 37 7.81 -3.48 1.09
C TYR A 37 8.71 -3.05 2.25
N LEU A 38 8.55 -3.67 3.43
CA LEU A 38 9.47 -3.39 4.54
C LEU A 38 10.89 -3.89 4.24
N LYS A 39 11.03 -4.89 3.37
CA LYS A 39 12.32 -5.44 2.96
C LYS A 39 12.84 -4.75 1.70
N THR A 40 11.97 -4.53 0.71
CA THR A 40 12.38 -3.96 -0.57
C THR A 40 12.47 -2.44 -0.53
N GLY A 41 11.78 -1.80 0.42
CA GLY A 41 11.62 -0.35 0.46
C GLY A 41 10.64 0.14 -0.60
N TRP A 42 10.45 1.47 -0.63
CA TRP A 42 9.60 2.13 -1.60
C TRP A 42 10.44 2.99 -2.52
N ASN A 43 10.12 2.93 -3.81
CA ASN A 43 10.59 3.86 -4.81
C ASN A 43 9.53 4.98 -4.92
N ARG A 44 9.99 6.24 -4.97
CA ARG A 44 9.09 7.38 -5.01
C ARG A 44 8.17 7.36 -6.24
N ALA A 45 8.72 7.06 -7.40
CA ALA A 45 7.94 7.00 -8.65
C ALA A 45 6.86 5.92 -8.56
N GLU A 46 7.16 4.79 -7.94
CA GLU A 46 6.20 3.71 -7.72
C GLU A 46 5.07 4.14 -6.78
N LEU A 47 5.40 4.82 -5.68
CA LEU A 47 4.40 5.36 -4.77
C LEU A 47 3.49 6.37 -5.48
N GLU A 48 4.07 7.27 -6.24
CA GLU A 48 3.29 8.27 -6.99
C GLU A 48 2.35 7.62 -8.00
N ARG A 49 2.83 6.58 -8.68
CA ARG A 49 2.04 5.82 -9.64
C ARG A 49 0.85 5.13 -8.96
N LEU A 50 1.09 4.47 -7.84
CA LEU A 50 0.03 3.79 -7.08
C LEU A 50 -0.98 4.79 -6.53
N LEU A 51 -0.52 5.92 -6.00
CA LEU A 51 -1.40 6.97 -5.49
C LEU A 51 -2.32 7.50 -6.58
N ALA A 52 -1.78 7.73 -7.78
CA ALA A 52 -2.58 8.17 -8.92
C ALA A 52 -3.66 7.15 -9.26
N ARG A 53 -3.32 5.87 -9.27
CA ARG A 53 -4.28 4.79 -9.55
C ARG A 53 -5.33 4.63 -8.45
N MET A 54 -4.99 4.95 -7.20
CA MET A 54 -5.92 4.92 -6.08
C MET A 54 -6.79 6.17 -5.98
N GLY A 55 -6.36 7.26 -6.63
CA GLY A 55 -7.02 8.57 -6.47
C GLY A 55 -6.80 9.15 -5.07
N LEU A 56 -5.66 8.87 -4.46
CA LEU A 56 -5.34 9.28 -3.10
C LEU A 56 -4.11 10.18 -3.07
N ARG A 57 -3.98 10.94 -1.99
CA ARG A 57 -2.82 11.76 -1.70
C ARG A 57 -1.89 11.02 -0.74
N PRO A 58 -0.60 11.39 -0.65
CA PRO A 58 0.32 10.76 0.30
C PRO A 58 -0.21 10.72 1.73
N ARG A 59 -0.84 11.79 2.18
CA ARG A 59 -1.42 11.86 3.53
C ARG A 59 -2.46 10.78 3.78
N ASP A 60 -3.20 10.38 2.75
CA ASP A 60 -4.28 9.39 2.88
C ASP A 60 -3.74 7.98 3.16
N ILE A 61 -2.48 7.72 2.84
CA ILE A 61 -1.85 6.42 3.09
C ILE A 61 -0.75 6.50 4.16
N LEU A 62 -0.66 7.62 4.87
CA LEU A 62 0.31 7.79 5.94
C LEU A 62 -0.18 7.09 7.21
N ARG A 63 0.60 6.13 7.68
CA ARG A 63 0.29 5.41 8.91
C ARG A 63 1.00 6.07 10.08
N SER A 64 0.26 6.40 11.15
CA SER A 64 0.83 6.95 12.37
C SER A 64 1.12 5.88 13.41
N ARG A 65 0.19 4.92 13.58
CA ARG A 65 0.29 3.91 14.63
C ARG A 65 1.50 2.99 14.42
N GLY A 66 2.38 2.94 15.42
CA GLY A 66 3.56 2.09 15.38
C GLY A 66 4.64 2.55 14.42
N THR A 67 4.66 3.86 14.09
CA THR A 67 5.60 4.43 13.13
C THR A 67 6.23 5.70 13.69
N PRO A 68 7.32 6.21 13.08
CA PRO A 68 7.91 7.48 13.50
C PRO A 68 7.19 8.72 12.95
N ALA A 69 5.97 8.59 12.41
CA ALA A 69 5.26 9.71 11.76
C ALA A 69 5.14 10.93 12.69
N GLU A 70 4.75 10.74 13.94
CA GLU A 70 4.61 11.84 14.90
C GLU A 70 5.95 12.48 15.23
N ALA A 71 6.96 11.65 15.53
CA ALA A 71 8.31 12.14 15.86
C ALA A 71 8.93 12.92 14.70
N LEU A 72 8.61 12.54 13.46
CA LEU A 72 9.10 13.23 12.27
C LEU A 72 8.29 14.47 11.91
N GLY A 73 7.24 14.77 12.67
CA GLY A 73 6.41 15.95 12.44
C GLY A 73 5.47 15.83 11.25
N LEU A 74 5.25 14.63 10.75
CA LEU A 74 4.45 14.41 9.54
C LEU A 74 2.95 14.53 9.77
N LEU A 75 2.49 14.49 11.01
CA LEU A 75 1.07 14.57 11.36
C LEU A 75 0.60 16.01 11.51
N LYS A 76 1.49 16.99 11.43
CA LYS A 76 1.14 18.40 11.55
C LYS A 76 0.42 18.89 10.31
N ASP A 77 -0.46 19.88 10.50
CA ASP A 77 -1.11 20.56 9.40
C ASP A 77 -0.07 21.28 8.54
N GLY A 78 -0.30 21.29 7.23
CA GLY A 78 0.55 22.00 6.29
C GLY A 78 1.80 21.26 5.84
N VAL A 79 2.03 20.03 6.32
CA VAL A 79 3.13 19.21 5.82
C VAL A 79 2.85 18.88 4.35
N SER A 80 3.84 19.11 3.46
CA SER A 80 3.66 18.91 2.03
C SER A 80 3.62 17.46 1.65
N ASP A 81 2.97 17.15 0.51
CA ASP A 81 2.97 15.83 -0.07
C ASP A 81 4.40 15.36 -0.36
N ASP A 82 5.25 16.27 -0.82
CA ASP A 82 6.65 15.98 -1.10
C ASP A 82 7.40 15.51 0.15
N ALA A 83 7.20 16.17 1.28
CA ALA A 83 7.84 15.80 2.53
C ALA A 83 7.38 14.41 3.01
N ILE A 84 6.09 14.12 2.86
CA ILE A 84 5.53 12.81 3.24
C ILE A 84 6.10 11.71 2.35
N LEU A 85 6.13 11.92 1.04
CA LEU A 85 6.69 10.94 0.09
C LEU A 85 8.17 10.68 0.37
N ALA A 86 8.94 11.74 0.62
CA ALA A 86 10.36 11.59 0.95
C ALA A 86 10.55 10.73 2.21
N ALA A 87 9.73 11.00 3.24
CA ALA A 87 9.77 10.23 4.49
C ALA A 87 9.41 8.76 4.27
N MET A 88 8.43 8.48 3.41
CA MET A 88 8.01 7.11 3.10
C MET A 88 9.09 6.30 2.41
N THR A 89 9.91 6.94 1.57
CA THR A 89 11.04 6.24 0.94
C THR A 89 12.15 5.92 1.94
N GLU A 90 12.34 6.74 2.95
CA GLU A 90 13.31 6.50 4.01
C GLU A 90 12.79 5.52 5.07
N HIS A 91 11.48 5.57 5.34
CA HIS A 91 10.83 4.79 6.39
C HIS A 91 9.61 4.05 5.80
N PRO A 92 9.83 2.90 5.15
CA PRO A 92 8.74 2.17 4.48
C PRO A 92 7.54 1.86 5.37
N ILE A 93 7.74 1.70 6.67
CA ILE A 93 6.67 1.43 7.64
C ILE A 93 5.61 2.54 7.69
N LEU A 94 5.93 3.74 7.19
CA LEU A 94 5.01 4.88 7.17
C LEU A 94 3.84 4.68 6.20
N VAL A 95 3.96 3.74 5.27
CA VAL A 95 2.89 3.47 4.29
C VAL A 95 1.90 2.47 4.87
N GLU A 96 0.62 2.84 4.84
CA GLU A 96 -0.46 1.92 5.22
C GLU A 96 -0.49 0.70 4.32
N ARG A 97 -1.09 -0.38 4.79
CA ARG A 97 -1.05 -1.69 4.12
C ARG A 97 -2.36 -2.45 4.31
N PRO A 98 -2.66 -3.35 3.38
CA PRO A 98 -1.96 -3.62 2.13
C PRO A 98 -2.44 -2.72 0.99
N ILE A 99 -1.56 -2.48 0.04
CA ILE A 99 -1.96 -1.88 -1.23
C ILE A 99 -1.99 -2.99 -2.26
N VAL A 100 -3.10 -3.13 -2.96
CA VAL A 100 -3.28 -4.14 -4.01
C VAL A 100 -3.50 -3.44 -5.33
N GLU A 101 -2.80 -3.92 -6.35
CA GLU A 101 -2.94 -3.41 -7.71
C GLU A 101 -3.33 -4.55 -8.65
N THR A 102 -4.32 -4.27 -9.51
CA THR A 102 -4.79 -5.18 -10.55
C THR A 102 -4.93 -4.40 -11.87
N PRO A 103 -5.24 -5.05 -13.00
CA PRO A 103 -5.54 -4.31 -14.23
C PRO A 103 -6.68 -3.31 -14.11
N LYS A 104 -7.56 -3.48 -13.12
CA LYS A 104 -8.71 -2.58 -12.93
C LYS A 104 -8.39 -1.36 -12.05
N GLY A 105 -7.28 -1.37 -11.34
CA GLY A 105 -6.92 -0.25 -10.48
C GLY A 105 -6.06 -0.64 -9.30
N ALA A 106 -5.98 0.26 -8.32
CA ALA A 106 -5.27 0.01 -7.08
C ALA A 106 -6.11 0.47 -5.90
N ARG A 107 -5.98 -0.20 -4.76
CA ARG A 107 -6.70 0.14 -3.54
C ARG A 107 -5.83 -0.07 -2.31
N LEU A 108 -5.96 0.82 -1.35
CA LEU A 108 -5.56 0.54 0.02
C LEU A 108 -6.70 -0.29 0.63
N CYS A 109 -6.42 -1.57 0.90
CA CYS A 109 -7.46 -2.54 1.29
C CYS A 109 -7.71 -2.54 2.81
N ARG A 110 -8.20 -1.42 3.28
CA ARG A 110 -8.63 -1.21 4.67
C ARG A 110 -9.99 -0.53 4.66
N PRO A 111 -11.08 -1.27 4.90
CA PRO A 111 -11.13 -2.71 5.21
C PRO A 111 -10.79 -3.61 4.01
N VAL A 112 -10.58 -4.89 4.31
CA VAL A 112 -10.18 -5.92 3.32
C VAL A 112 -11.11 -5.94 2.11
N GLU A 113 -12.41 -5.73 2.33
CA GLU A 113 -13.45 -5.79 1.29
C GLU A 113 -13.23 -4.79 0.16
N LYS A 114 -12.43 -3.76 0.38
CA LYS A 114 -12.12 -2.79 -0.68
C LYS A 114 -11.42 -3.44 -1.89
N VAL A 115 -10.76 -4.58 -1.68
CA VAL A 115 -10.12 -5.30 -2.78
C VAL A 115 -11.12 -5.77 -3.82
N GLU A 116 -12.37 -6.03 -3.41
CA GLU A 116 -13.42 -6.47 -4.33
C GLU A 116 -13.69 -5.44 -5.44
N GLU A 117 -13.43 -4.16 -5.18
CA GLU A 117 -13.68 -3.09 -6.15
C GLU A 117 -12.78 -3.18 -7.38
N ILE A 118 -11.67 -3.93 -7.28
CA ILE A 118 -10.69 -4.05 -8.37
C ILE A 118 -10.46 -5.48 -8.83
N LEU A 119 -11.32 -6.38 -8.43
CA LEU A 119 -11.24 -7.80 -8.85
C LEU A 119 -12.12 -8.11 -10.05
#